data_752af3001a7f9893128c42d10e6079a3
#
_entry.id   752af3001a7f9893128c42d10e6079a3
#
_cell.length_a   1.000
_cell.length_b   1.000
_cell.length_c   1.000
_cell.angle_alpha   90.00
_cell.angle_beta   90.00
_cell.angle_gamma   90.00
#
_symmetry.space_group_name_H-M   'P 1'
#
loop_
_entity.id
_entity.type
_entity.pdbx_description
1 polymer ?
#
loop_
_entity_poly.entity_id
_entity_poly.type
_entity_poly.pdbx_seq_one_letter_code
_entity_poly.pdbx_strand_id
1 'polypeptide(L)'
;LFTTILFHQQIKKMSKLKLFIISANMLLVLLFFGFNIVKNEKVLSEGETVLLELRPVDPRSLMQGDYMTLHYEVCNHIYGLEAESNKFCVVRLDDDRVAHFVSLTNDATVALREDELLLRYSLEKSRWGGKFYTIGSDSYFFQEGTAIKYVTATYGMLKVVTKGEMIGTCSLVGLCDENKKLIE
;
A
#
# COMPACT_ATOMS: atom_id res chain seq x y z
N LEU A 1 -44.50 6.29 2.32
CA LEU A 1 -45.08 7.56 1.84
C LEU A 1 -44.89 8.71 2.82
N PHE A 2 -45.15 8.52 4.12
CA PHE A 2 -45.03 9.56 5.16
C PHE A 2 -43.59 10.01 5.41
N THR A 3 -42.63 9.08 5.39
CA THR A 3 -41.18 9.37 5.54
C THR A 3 -40.62 10.16 4.37
N THR A 4 -41.10 9.91 3.16
CA THR A 4 -40.65 10.63 1.95
C THR A 4 -41.14 12.09 1.94
N ILE A 5 -42.31 12.33 2.44
CA ILE A 5 -42.90 13.70 2.53
C ILE A 5 -42.19 14.53 3.61
N LEU A 6 -41.87 13.94 4.76
CA LEU A 6 -41.08 14.58 5.82
C LEU A 6 -39.66 14.94 5.37
N PHE A 7 -39.02 14.07 4.60
CA PHE A 7 -37.70 14.33 4.05
C PHE A 7 -37.71 15.48 3.02
N HIS A 8 -38.76 15.55 2.21
CA HIS A 8 -38.91 16.62 1.22
C HIS A 8 -39.21 17.98 1.89
N GLN A 9 -39.96 18.02 3.02
CA GLN A 9 -40.20 19.24 3.81
C GLN A 9 -38.94 19.75 4.53
N GLN A 10 -38.07 18.86 5.00
CA GLN A 10 -36.82 19.24 5.64
C GLN A 10 -35.86 19.92 4.65
N ILE A 11 -35.78 19.44 3.40
CA ILE A 11 -34.94 20.03 2.37
C ILE A 11 -35.43 21.46 2.01
N LYS A 12 -36.74 21.70 2.00
CA LYS A 12 -37.33 23.01 1.67
C LYS A 12 -37.01 24.11 2.68
N LYS A 13 -36.55 23.73 3.91
CA LYS A 13 -36.19 24.66 4.98
C LYS A 13 -34.70 24.94 5.13
N MET A 14 -33.87 24.34 4.27
CA MET A 14 -32.41 24.61 4.28
C MET A 14 -32.12 25.95 3.62
N SER A 15 -31.34 26.81 4.31
CA SER A 15 -30.89 28.06 3.72
C SER A 15 -29.95 27.75 2.52
N LYS A 16 -30.03 28.58 1.48
CA LYS A 16 -29.18 28.46 0.28
C LYS A 16 -27.68 28.33 0.65
N LEU A 17 -27.27 29.00 1.71
CA LEU A 17 -25.90 28.92 2.24
C LEU A 17 -25.55 27.51 2.75
N LYS A 18 -26.46 26.86 3.50
CA LYS A 18 -26.22 25.49 4.00
C LYS A 18 -26.11 24.49 2.84
N LEU A 19 -26.98 24.62 1.84
CA LEU A 19 -26.93 23.79 0.66
C LEU A 19 -25.61 23.98 -0.11
N PHE A 20 -25.16 25.22 -0.27
CA PHE A 20 -23.88 25.53 -0.89
C PHE A 20 -22.69 24.90 -0.15
N ILE A 21 -22.65 25.02 1.19
CA ILE A 21 -21.60 24.44 2.02
C ILE A 21 -21.56 22.91 1.88
N ILE A 22 -22.73 22.26 1.90
CA ILE A 22 -22.82 20.79 1.76
C ILE A 22 -22.33 20.36 0.36
N SER A 23 -22.75 21.06 -0.70
CA SER A 23 -22.34 20.75 -2.08
C SER A 23 -20.84 20.99 -2.27
N ALA A 24 -20.30 22.07 -1.75
CA ALA A 24 -18.87 22.36 -1.79
C ALA A 24 -18.03 21.31 -1.07
N ASN A 25 -18.46 20.89 0.13
CA ASN A 25 -17.80 19.82 0.88
C ASN A 25 -17.85 18.48 0.13
N MET A 26 -19.02 18.12 -0.42
CA MET A 26 -19.16 16.91 -1.23
C MET A 26 -18.24 16.92 -2.45
N LEU A 27 -18.17 18.07 -3.16
CA LEU A 27 -17.27 18.23 -4.30
C LEU A 27 -15.80 18.07 -3.90
N LEU A 28 -15.40 18.68 -2.76
CA LEU A 28 -14.03 18.57 -2.23
C LEU A 28 -13.67 17.12 -1.93
N VAL A 29 -14.57 16.38 -1.28
CA VAL A 29 -14.38 14.95 -0.98
C VAL A 29 -14.23 14.14 -2.27
N LEU A 30 -15.09 14.37 -3.27
CA LEU A 30 -15.00 13.69 -4.57
C LEU A 30 -13.69 13.99 -5.30
N LEU A 31 -13.23 15.23 -5.28
CA LEU A 31 -11.94 15.63 -5.88
C LEU A 31 -10.77 14.96 -5.15
N PHE A 32 -10.81 14.92 -3.82
CA PHE A 32 -9.78 14.25 -3.02
C PHE A 32 -9.69 12.75 -3.35
N PHE A 33 -10.80 12.04 -3.37
CA PHE A 33 -10.81 10.61 -3.73
C PHE A 33 -10.42 10.40 -5.20
N GLY A 34 -10.93 11.22 -6.12
CA GLY A 34 -10.58 11.16 -7.53
C GLY A 34 -9.07 11.29 -7.75
N PHE A 35 -8.43 12.25 -7.10
CA PHE A 35 -6.98 12.42 -7.16
C PHE A 35 -6.20 11.19 -6.66
N ASN A 36 -6.64 10.61 -5.53
CA ASN A 36 -6.00 9.40 -4.99
C ASN A 36 -6.18 8.18 -5.90
N ILE A 37 -7.35 8.03 -6.53
CA ILE A 37 -7.60 6.94 -7.50
C ILE A 37 -6.65 7.07 -8.69
N VAL A 38 -6.57 8.25 -9.32
CA VAL A 38 -5.67 8.49 -10.47
C VAL A 38 -4.22 8.23 -10.10
N LYS A 39 -3.80 8.65 -8.91
CA LYS A 39 -2.45 8.39 -8.40
C LYS A 39 -2.15 6.89 -8.28
N ASN A 40 -3.06 6.13 -7.69
CA ASN A 40 -2.88 4.68 -7.51
C ASN A 40 -2.94 3.93 -8.84
N GLU A 41 -3.85 4.32 -9.74
CA GLU A 41 -3.94 3.77 -11.09
C GLU A 41 -2.64 3.96 -11.87
N LYS A 42 -2.01 5.12 -11.73
CA LYS A 42 -0.71 5.39 -12.34
C LYS A 42 0.38 4.45 -11.81
N VAL A 43 0.41 4.18 -10.50
CA VAL A 43 1.36 3.21 -9.92
C VAL A 43 1.14 1.81 -10.50
N LEU A 44 -0.11 1.38 -10.63
CA LEU A 44 -0.45 0.06 -11.15
C LEU A 44 -0.15 -0.09 -12.65
N SER A 45 -0.38 0.96 -13.44
CA SER A 45 -0.21 0.90 -14.91
C SER A 45 1.23 1.11 -15.36
N GLU A 46 1.96 2.03 -14.74
CA GLU A 46 3.33 2.40 -15.14
C GLU A 46 4.42 1.71 -14.31
N GLY A 47 4.06 1.14 -13.13
CA GLY A 47 5.02 0.52 -12.22
C GLY A 47 5.62 -0.77 -12.76
N GLU A 48 6.90 -1.00 -12.46
CA GLU A 48 7.56 -2.28 -12.70
C GLU A 48 7.13 -3.32 -11.69
N THR A 49 7.02 -4.57 -12.12
CA THR A 49 6.67 -5.68 -11.22
C THR A 49 7.92 -6.08 -10.44
N VAL A 50 7.78 -6.14 -9.11
CA VAL A 50 8.82 -6.53 -8.17
C VAL A 50 8.25 -7.51 -7.17
N LEU A 51 8.99 -8.54 -6.84
CA LEU A 51 8.64 -9.51 -5.81
C LEU A 51 9.43 -9.21 -4.53
N LEU A 52 8.71 -9.07 -3.42
CA LEU A 52 9.31 -8.96 -2.09
C LEU A 52 9.05 -10.26 -1.33
N GLU A 53 10.10 -10.86 -0.82
CA GLU A 53 9.99 -12.06 0.01
C GLU A 53 9.25 -11.73 1.32
N LEU A 54 8.27 -12.57 1.63
CA LEU A 54 7.46 -12.47 2.84
C LEU A 54 8.07 -13.34 3.93
N ARG A 55 8.07 -12.84 5.15
CA ARG A 55 8.30 -13.68 6.32
C ARG A 55 7.03 -14.45 6.68
N PRO A 56 7.17 -15.69 7.11
CA PRO A 56 6.04 -16.43 7.66
C PRO A 56 5.45 -15.65 8.84
N VAL A 57 4.23 -15.19 8.72
CA VAL A 57 3.48 -14.55 9.81
C VAL A 57 2.23 -15.38 10.05
N ASP A 58 1.97 -15.67 11.30
CA ASP A 58 0.77 -16.38 11.72
C ASP A 58 -0.48 -15.57 11.32
N PRO A 59 -1.34 -16.06 10.43
CA PRO A 59 -2.53 -15.34 9.99
C PRO A 59 -3.52 -15.25 11.14
N ARG A 60 -3.58 -14.11 11.82
CA ARG A 60 -4.55 -13.87 12.90
C ARG A 60 -5.29 -12.57 12.71
N SER A 61 -6.52 -12.65 12.22
CA SER A 61 -7.58 -11.78 12.70
C SER A 61 -8.95 -12.40 12.46
N LEU A 62 -9.65 -12.67 13.56
CA LEU A 62 -10.94 -13.38 13.58
C LEU A 62 -12.17 -12.44 13.60
N MET A 63 -12.04 -11.12 13.45
CA MET A 63 -13.16 -10.23 13.77
C MET A 63 -13.54 -9.13 12.77
N GLN A 64 -12.81 -8.94 11.65
CA GLN A 64 -13.15 -7.85 10.69
C GLN A 64 -12.85 -8.17 9.23
N GLY A 65 -13.27 -9.33 8.74
CA GLY A 65 -12.85 -9.83 7.44
C GLY A 65 -11.48 -10.49 7.53
N ASP A 66 -11.23 -11.49 6.69
CA ASP A 66 -9.96 -12.20 6.69
C ASP A 66 -8.90 -11.29 6.05
N TYR A 67 -7.88 -10.91 6.81
CA TYR A 67 -6.71 -10.23 6.29
C TYR A 67 -5.43 -10.88 6.84
N MET A 68 -4.37 -10.77 6.09
CA MET A 68 -3.04 -11.22 6.44
C MET A 68 -2.14 -10.00 6.63
N THR A 69 -1.43 -9.95 7.76
CA THR A 69 -0.38 -8.95 7.96
C THR A 69 0.86 -9.37 7.17
N LEU A 70 1.44 -8.42 6.44
CA LEU A 70 2.60 -8.66 5.59
C LEU A 70 3.86 -8.12 6.25
N HIS A 71 4.87 -8.97 6.38
CA HIS A 71 6.20 -8.57 6.78
C HIS A 71 7.20 -8.97 5.69
N TYR A 72 7.81 -7.97 5.08
CA TYR A 72 8.80 -8.20 4.03
C TYR A 72 10.19 -8.39 4.64
N GLU A 73 10.94 -9.38 4.12
CA GLU A 73 12.31 -9.67 4.57
C GLU A 73 13.22 -8.44 4.44
N VAL A 74 13.07 -7.67 3.37
CA VAL A 74 13.80 -6.41 3.14
C VAL A 74 13.66 -5.44 4.31
N CYS A 75 12.50 -5.38 4.96
CA CYS A 75 12.27 -4.49 6.11
C CYS A 75 13.12 -4.85 7.33
N ASN A 76 13.54 -6.11 7.48
CA ASN A 76 14.39 -6.51 8.61
C ASN A 76 15.80 -5.93 8.52
N HIS A 77 16.31 -5.77 7.31
CA HIS A 77 17.61 -5.16 7.09
C HIS A 77 17.62 -3.66 7.41
N ILE A 78 16.44 -3.04 7.46
CA ILE A 78 16.28 -1.62 7.82
C ILE A 78 16.46 -1.40 9.32
N TYR A 79 16.12 -2.39 10.16
CA TYR A 79 16.27 -2.29 11.61
C TYR A 79 17.74 -2.14 12.01
N GLY A 80 18.01 -1.20 12.92
CA GLY A 80 19.36 -0.94 13.44
C GLY A 80 20.22 -0.01 12.57
N LEU A 81 19.72 0.38 11.40
CA LEU A 81 20.33 1.43 10.57
C LEU A 81 19.72 2.79 10.94
N GLU A 82 20.33 3.89 10.45
CA GLU A 82 19.77 5.24 10.62
C GLU A 82 18.52 5.47 9.73
N ALA A 83 17.57 4.56 9.85
CA ALA A 83 16.39 4.48 8.99
C ALA A 83 15.39 5.62 9.21
N GLU A 84 15.40 6.27 10.37
CA GLU A 84 14.50 7.40 10.65
C GLU A 84 14.85 8.65 9.84
N SER A 85 16.11 8.78 9.40
CA SER A 85 16.59 9.90 8.58
C SER A 85 16.47 9.65 7.08
N ASN A 86 16.31 8.39 6.67
CA ASN A 86 16.22 7.99 5.26
C ASN A 86 14.76 7.77 4.83
N LYS A 87 14.53 7.79 3.53
CA LYS A 87 13.18 7.64 2.94
C LYS A 87 13.09 6.48 1.96
N PHE A 88 14.23 6.03 1.46
CA PHE A 88 14.29 5.02 0.42
C PHE A 88 15.26 3.90 0.81
N CYS A 89 14.85 2.70 0.44
CA CYS A 89 15.65 1.50 0.44
C CYS A 89 16.08 1.21 -0.99
N VAL A 90 17.38 1.08 -1.22
CA VAL A 90 17.92 0.58 -2.49
C VAL A 90 17.85 -0.92 -2.44
N VAL A 91 17.24 -1.52 -3.44
CA VAL A 91 17.19 -2.96 -3.61
C VAL A 91 17.74 -3.36 -4.97
N ARG A 92 18.29 -4.56 -5.04
CA ARG A 92 18.75 -5.18 -6.29
C ARG A 92 17.79 -6.28 -6.67
N LEU A 93 17.38 -6.31 -7.92
CA LEU A 93 16.56 -7.38 -8.49
C LEU A 93 17.43 -8.51 -8.99
N ASP A 94 17.05 -9.73 -8.68
CA ASP A 94 17.60 -10.92 -9.35
C ASP A 94 16.90 -11.18 -10.70
N ASP A 95 17.30 -12.27 -11.38
CA ASP A 95 16.76 -12.68 -12.68
C ASP A 95 15.24 -12.96 -12.62
N ASP A 96 14.73 -13.32 -11.45
CA ASP A 96 13.32 -13.60 -11.19
C ASP A 96 12.56 -12.37 -10.66
N ARG A 97 13.22 -11.20 -10.63
CA ARG A 97 12.70 -9.93 -10.12
C ARG A 97 12.39 -9.91 -8.62
N VAL A 98 13.05 -10.77 -7.84
CA VAL A 98 13.01 -10.72 -6.39
C VAL A 98 13.97 -9.64 -5.90
N ALA A 99 13.49 -8.80 -5.00
CA ALA A 99 14.25 -7.66 -4.49
C ALA A 99 15.06 -8.04 -3.25
N HIS A 100 16.37 -7.79 -3.32
CA HIS A 100 17.32 -7.99 -2.23
C HIS A 100 17.84 -6.64 -1.72
N PHE A 101 17.92 -6.47 -0.41
CA PHE A 101 18.40 -5.25 0.22
C PHE A 101 19.85 -4.92 -0.15
N VAL A 102 20.12 -3.65 -0.45
CA VAL A 102 21.48 -3.14 -0.72
C VAL A 102 21.87 -2.08 0.31
N SER A 103 21.10 -0.98 0.42
CA SER A 103 21.41 0.14 1.31
C SER A 103 20.21 1.04 1.54
N LEU A 104 20.37 2.02 2.43
CA LEU A 104 19.39 3.10 2.63
C LEU A 104 19.91 4.39 2.03
N THR A 105 18.99 5.23 1.55
CA THR A 105 19.31 6.58 1.06
C THR A 105 18.17 7.55 1.33
N ASN A 106 18.52 8.83 1.43
CA ASN A 106 17.53 9.92 1.47
C ASN A 106 17.42 10.64 0.11
N ASP A 107 18.29 10.28 -0.82
CA ASP A 107 18.38 10.91 -2.13
C ASP A 107 17.64 10.07 -3.19
N ALA A 108 16.57 10.64 -3.74
CA ALA A 108 15.78 10.04 -4.82
C ALA A 108 16.51 10.06 -6.18
N THR A 109 17.63 10.79 -6.27
CA THR A 109 18.42 10.95 -7.50
C THR A 109 19.72 10.16 -7.47
N VAL A 110 19.89 9.27 -6.47
CA VAL A 110 21.08 8.43 -6.35
C VAL A 110 21.32 7.63 -7.64
N ALA A 111 22.57 7.52 -8.04
CA ALA A 111 22.93 6.69 -9.20
C ALA A 111 22.71 5.22 -8.88
N LEU A 112 21.76 4.61 -9.54
CA LEU A 112 21.41 3.19 -9.43
C LEU A 112 22.07 2.40 -10.56
N ARG A 113 22.34 1.12 -10.33
CA ARG A 113 22.69 0.18 -11.38
C ARG A 113 21.46 -0.21 -12.19
N GLU A 114 21.63 -0.88 -13.31
CA GLU A 114 20.52 -1.31 -14.16
C GLU A 114 19.57 -2.29 -13.47
N ASP A 115 20.11 -3.07 -12.53
CA ASP A 115 19.39 -4.06 -11.70
C ASP A 115 18.91 -3.50 -10.36
N GLU A 116 19.14 -2.22 -10.06
CA GLU A 116 18.78 -1.59 -8.80
C GLU A 116 17.58 -0.65 -8.94
N LEU A 117 16.75 -0.59 -7.90
CA LEU A 117 15.66 0.35 -7.81
C LEU A 117 15.46 0.87 -6.39
N LEU A 118 14.71 1.96 -6.27
CA LEU A 118 14.32 2.56 -5.00
C LEU A 118 12.96 2.04 -4.57
N LEU A 119 12.85 1.66 -3.30
CA LEU A 119 11.58 1.42 -2.62
C LEU A 119 11.40 2.45 -1.51
N ARG A 120 10.27 3.13 -1.52
CA ARG A 120 9.91 4.02 -0.42
C ARG A 120 9.37 3.20 0.73
N TYR A 121 9.92 3.39 1.91
CA TYR A 121 9.39 2.77 3.12
C TYR A 121 8.83 3.82 4.08
N SER A 122 7.98 3.38 4.99
CA SER A 122 7.43 4.18 6.09
C SER A 122 7.67 3.50 7.43
N LEU A 123 7.77 4.34 8.45
CA LEU A 123 7.88 3.90 9.83
C LEU A 123 6.49 3.95 10.47
N GLU A 124 5.96 2.79 10.79
CA GLU A 124 4.68 2.65 11.46
C GLU A 124 4.87 2.39 12.97
N LYS A 125 3.92 2.87 13.76
CA LYS A 125 3.89 2.64 15.20
C LYS A 125 2.79 1.66 15.54
N SER A 126 3.17 0.54 16.13
CA SER A 126 2.19 -0.40 16.67
C SER A 126 1.42 0.22 17.85
N ARG A 127 0.16 -0.17 18.01
CA ARG A 127 -0.64 0.16 19.21
C ARG A 127 0.02 -0.25 20.53
N TRP A 128 0.92 -1.22 20.49
CA TRP A 128 1.64 -1.75 21.64
C TRP A 128 3.01 -1.09 21.86
N GLY A 129 3.29 0.04 21.16
CA GLY A 129 4.50 0.83 21.34
C GLY A 129 5.71 0.35 20.53
N GLY A 130 5.59 -0.71 19.74
CA GLY A 130 6.64 -1.14 18.81
C GLY A 130 6.68 -0.25 17.56
N LYS A 131 7.87 -0.11 16.97
CA LYS A 131 8.08 0.51 15.65
C LYS A 131 8.36 -0.60 14.64
N PHE A 132 7.77 -0.51 13.45
CA PHE A 132 8.08 -1.42 12.34
C PHE A 132 8.12 -0.65 11.03
N TYR A 133 8.91 -1.17 10.09
CA TYR A 133 9.04 -0.59 8.76
C TYR A 133 8.16 -1.34 7.78
N THR A 134 7.49 -0.60 6.88
CA THR A 134 6.63 -1.18 5.85
C THR A 134 6.94 -0.58 4.49
N ILE A 135 6.72 -1.37 3.44
CA ILE A 135 6.88 -1.01 2.03
C ILE A 135 5.56 -1.31 1.33
N GLY A 136 4.95 -0.28 0.73
CA GLY A 136 3.67 -0.41 0.06
C GLY A 136 2.53 -0.66 1.03
N SER A 137 2.08 -1.91 1.18
CA SER A 137 1.01 -2.30 2.10
C SER A 137 1.54 -3.24 3.17
N ASP A 138 1.06 -3.08 4.40
CA ASP A 138 1.30 -3.96 5.55
C ASP A 138 0.23 -5.04 5.71
N SER A 139 -0.80 -5.01 4.88
CA SER A 139 -1.96 -5.88 4.99
C SER A 139 -2.49 -6.27 3.61
N TYR A 140 -2.91 -7.52 3.48
CA TYR A 140 -3.59 -8.05 2.32
C TYR A 140 -4.96 -8.59 2.72
N PHE A 141 -6.02 -8.04 2.12
CA PHE A 141 -7.40 -8.44 2.38
C PHE A 141 -7.85 -9.46 1.34
N PHE A 142 -8.53 -10.50 1.78
CA PHE A 142 -9.07 -11.54 0.92
C PHE A 142 -10.49 -11.93 1.33
N GLN A 143 -11.14 -12.72 0.51
CA GLN A 143 -12.51 -13.16 0.76
C GLN A 143 -12.56 -14.05 2.01
N GLU A 144 -13.55 -13.84 2.86
CA GLU A 144 -13.79 -14.64 4.06
C GLU A 144 -13.83 -16.14 3.74
N GLY A 145 -13.14 -16.94 4.55
CA GLY A 145 -13.01 -18.38 4.37
C GLY A 145 -11.96 -18.84 3.35
N THR A 146 -11.23 -17.92 2.69
CA THR A 146 -10.18 -18.27 1.70
C THR A 146 -8.76 -18.20 2.26
N ALA A 147 -8.59 -17.95 3.55
CA ALA A 147 -7.29 -17.81 4.22
C ALA A 147 -6.31 -18.95 3.93
N ILE A 148 -6.82 -20.20 3.82
CA ILE A 148 -6.02 -21.40 3.55
C ILE A 148 -5.22 -21.30 2.23
N LYS A 149 -5.71 -20.56 1.24
CA LYS A 149 -5.04 -20.36 -0.05
C LYS A 149 -3.73 -19.57 0.13
N TYR A 150 -3.71 -18.64 1.07
CA TYR A 150 -2.61 -17.70 1.28
C TYR A 150 -1.57 -18.15 2.31
N VAL A 151 -1.79 -19.30 2.96
CA VAL A 151 -0.82 -19.89 3.91
C VAL A 151 0.51 -20.21 3.23
N THR A 152 0.49 -20.51 1.93
CA THR A 152 1.69 -20.82 1.13
C THR A 152 2.28 -19.59 0.44
N ALA A 153 1.78 -18.39 0.72
CA ALA A 153 2.31 -17.17 0.14
C ALA A 153 3.76 -16.94 0.61
N THR A 154 4.67 -16.86 -0.36
CA THR A 154 6.11 -16.65 -0.12
C THR A 154 6.54 -15.27 -0.56
N TYR A 155 5.86 -14.68 -1.54
CA TYR A 155 6.20 -13.37 -2.09
C TYR A 155 4.99 -12.45 -2.16
N GLY A 156 5.21 -11.16 -1.88
CA GLY A 156 4.29 -10.09 -2.27
C GLY A 156 4.68 -9.56 -3.65
N MET A 157 3.73 -9.51 -4.58
CA MET A 157 3.90 -8.91 -5.90
C MET A 157 3.51 -7.44 -5.83
N LEU A 158 4.47 -6.55 -6.05
CA LEU A 158 4.26 -5.12 -6.03
C LEU A 158 4.48 -4.50 -7.40
N LYS A 159 3.79 -3.39 -7.65
CA LYS A 159 4.12 -2.44 -8.73
C LYS A 159 4.88 -1.28 -8.12
N VAL A 160 6.05 -0.96 -8.68
CA VAL A 160 6.97 0.05 -8.18
C VAL A 160 7.22 1.10 -9.25
N VAL A 161 7.04 2.36 -8.92
CA VAL A 161 7.35 3.48 -9.82
C VAL A 161 8.84 3.76 -9.78
N THR A 162 9.50 3.63 -10.92
CA THR A 162 10.97 3.74 -11.04
C THR A 162 11.44 5.13 -11.50
N LYS A 163 10.52 6.02 -11.91
CA LYS A 163 10.85 7.36 -12.47
C LYS A 163 9.87 8.43 -12.02
N GLY A 164 10.35 9.67 -12.01
CA GLY A 164 9.53 10.87 -11.77
C GLY A 164 9.27 11.15 -10.29
N GLU A 165 8.29 12.00 -10.00
CA GLU A 165 7.99 12.49 -8.65
C GLU A 165 7.54 11.40 -7.66
N MET A 166 7.01 10.30 -8.21
CA MET A 166 6.50 9.17 -7.41
C MET A 166 7.50 8.02 -7.29
N ILE A 167 8.79 8.26 -7.60
CA ILE A 167 9.83 7.23 -7.53
C ILE A 167 9.82 6.50 -6.18
N GLY A 168 9.95 5.20 -6.24
CA GLY A 168 9.93 4.32 -5.07
C GLY A 168 8.55 4.05 -4.49
N THR A 169 7.48 4.69 -4.98
CA THR A 169 6.11 4.39 -4.54
C THR A 169 5.71 3.00 -5.02
N CYS A 170 5.19 2.20 -4.10
CA CYS A 170 4.81 0.82 -4.34
C CYS A 170 3.31 0.62 -4.13
N SER A 171 2.72 -0.30 -4.88
CA SER A 171 1.36 -0.80 -4.66
C SER A 171 1.35 -2.32 -4.73
N LEU A 172 0.77 -2.97 -3.72
CA LEU A 172 0.62 -4.42 -3.70
C LEU A 172 -0.46 -4.84 -4.70
N VAL A 173 -0.13 -5.79 -5.56
CA VAL A 173 -1.03 -6.36 -6.57
C VAL A 173 -1.64 -7.67 -6.08
N GLY A 174 -0.84 -8.49 -5.42
CA GLY A 174 -1.28 -9.78 -4.90
C GLY A 174 -0.15 -10.54 -4.22
N LEU A 175 -0.44 -11.77 -3.84
CA LEU A 175 0.52 -12.68 -3.21
C LEU A 175 0.87 -13.81 -4.15
N CYS A 176 2.12 -14.26 -4.10
CA CYS A 176 2.64 -15.34 -4.92
C CYS A 176 3.15 -16.49 -4.05
N ASP A 177 3.07 -17.69 -4.60
CA ASP A 177 3.63 -18.90 -4.02
C ASP A 177 5.16 -18.97 -4.18
N GLU A 178 5.78 -20.07 -3.73
CA GLU A 178 7.21 -20.35 -3.88
C GLU A 178 7.68 -20.39 -5.34
N ASN A 179 6.80 -20.71 -6.29
CA ASN A 179 7.06 -20.71 -7.72
C ASN A 179 6.83 -19.35 -8.37
N LYS A 180 6.62 -18.28 -7.56
CA LYS A 180 6.38 -16.90 -8.01
C LYS A 180 5.09 -16.74 -8.82
N LYS A 181 4.17 -17.71 -8.69
CA LYS A 181 2.87 -17.68 -9.35
C LYS A 181 1.84 -16.99 -8.44
N LEU A 182 1.07 -16.07 -9.02
CA LEU A 182 0.01 -15.35 -8.32
C LEU A 182 -1.03 -16.33 -7.76
N ILE A 183 -1.39 -16.18 -6.50
CA ILE A 183 -2.43 -16.94 -5.80
C ILE A 183 -3.78 -16.30 -6.10
N GLU A 184 -4.70 -17.04 -6.76
CA GLU A 184 -6.05 -16.59 -7.12
C GLU A 184 -7.12 -17.18 -6.17
#